data_a4a1eaaef1b5f52b32aa9723f6c362b4
#
_entry.id   a4a1eaaef1b5f52b32aa9723f6c362b4
#
_cell.length_a   1.000
_cell.length_b   1.000
_cell.length_c   1.000
_cell.angle_alpha   90.00
_cell.angle_beta   90.00
_cell.angle_gamma   90.00
#
_symmetry.space_group_name_H-M   'P 1'
#
loop_
_entity.id
_entity.type
_entity.pdbx_description
1 polymer ?
#
loop_
_entity_poly.entity_id
_entity_poly.type
_entity_poly.pdbx_seq_one_letter_code
_entity_poly.pdbx_strand_id
1 'polypeptide(L)'
;MTGPKNLDRTSVHQALAQELADLCTSAQGPHGQAPPTINQQQITSLHHKLGVPIPAIYTAALEKGILPLRYLRNYPAISVSEQMKLATSRAVVVGAGGLGGQILITLARMGVGQLIVVDPSRFEESNLNRQALSTPLSLAMTKAHTAQSVVEDLNPAVEVTIHPVRLTAKNRMHILADAHVAADALDSIQDRLILEQGTKEAGIPLVHAAIDGFFGQLMTVYPQDPGLTRIYGSGDDLQPSSHGNLPMTALTMANLQAMEMLKVLLGRGRPIRNTMLTMELEEGLMEQFSFPQP
;
A
#
# COMPACT_ATOMS: atom_id res chain seq x y z
N MET A 1 27.24 -26.30 -27.06
CA MET A 1 26.09 -25.52 -26.57
C MET A 1 25.35 -26.40 -25.59
N THR A 2 25.67 -26.26 -24.31
CA THR A 2 24.99 -26.99 -23.22
C THR A 2 23.75 -26.17 -22.82
N GLY A 3 22.56 -26.69 -23.12
CA GLY A 3 21.30 -26.11 -22.72
C GLY A 3 21.18 -25.98 -21.18
N PRO A 4 20.32 -25.08 -20.67
CA PRO A 4 20.16 -24.88 -19.25
C PRO A 4 19.74 -26.21 -18.60
N LYS A 5 20.52 -26.69 -17.62
CA LYS A 5 20.14 -27.82 -16.78
C LYS A 5 18.84 -27.40 -16.03
N ASN A 6 17.78 -28.17 -16.23
CA ASN A 6 16.60 -28.12 -15.39
C ASN A 6 17.02 -28.46 -13.95
N LEU A 7 17.36 -27.44 -13.16
CA LEU A 7 17.62 -27.62 -11.73
C LEU A 7 16.27 -27.90 -11.05
N ASP A 8 16.20 -28.93 -10.24
CA ASP A 8 15.09 -29.19 -9.36
C ASP A 8 14.85 -27.99 -8.40
N ARG A 9 13.62 -27.72 -8.03
CA ARG A 9 13.25 -26.59 -7.14
C ARG A 9 14.10 -26.55 -5.86
N THR A 10 14.44 -27.71 -5.29
CA THR A 10 15.26 -27.81 -4.08
C THR A 10 16.70 -27.36 -4.35
N SER A 11 17.28 -27.71 -5.48
CA SER A 11 18.64 -27.30 -5.87
C SER A 11 18.72 -25.80 -6.18
N VAL A 12 17.68 -25.20 -6.75
CA VAL A 12 17.59 -23.73 -6.98
C VAL A 12 17.53 -22.97 -5.65
N HIS A 13 16.75 -23.44 -4.67
CA HIS A 13 16.68 -22.84 -3.34
C HIS A 13 18.01 -22.89 -2.60
N GLN A 14 18.72 -24.03 -2.66
CA GLN A 14 20.04 -24.17 -2.07
C GLN A 14 21.08 -23.25 -2.72
N ALA A 15 21.06 -23.18 -4.07
CA ALA A 15 21.93 -22.28 -4.81
C ALA A 15 21.66 -20.81 -4.46
N LEU A 16 20.39 -20.38 -4.42
CA LEU A 16 20.01 -19.03 -4.01
C LEU A 16 20.49 -18.73 -2.58
N ALA A 17 20.31 -19.67 -1.66
CA ALA A 17 20.73 -19.50 -0.27
C ALA A 17 22.25 -19.30 -0.13
N GLN A 18 23.06 -20.05 -0.90
CA GLN A 18 24.51 -19.91 -0.92
C GLN A 18 24.93 -18.57 -1.54
N GLU A 19 24.40 -18.22 -2.70
CA GLU A 19 24.69 -16.96 -3.39
C GLU A 19 24.35 -15.75 -2.54
N LEU A 20 23.22 -15.76 -1.81
CA LEU A 20 22.84 -14.69 -0.89
C LEU A 20 23.85 -14.53 0.26
N ALA A 21 24.37 -15.64 0.80
CA ALA A 21 25.39 -15.59 1.85
C ALA A 21 26.73 -15.04 1.33
N ASP A 22 27.11 -15.39 0.11
CA ASP A 22 28.38 -14.98 -0.50
C ASP A 22 28.36 -13.50 -0.96
N LEU A 23 27.19 -13.01 -1.38
CA LEU A 23 27.03 -11.66 -1.94
C LEU A 23 26.67 -10.59 -0.91
N CYS A 24 26.13 -10.97 0.26
CA CYS A 24 25.73 -9.98 1.25
C CYS A 24 26.95 -9.24 1.82
N THR A 25 26.79 -7.93 2.01
CA THR A 25 27.84 -7.06 2.53
C THR A 25 27.45 -6.48 3.88
N SER A 26 28.43 -6.31 4.77
CA SER A 26 28.24 -5.53 6.01
C SER A 26 27.90 -4.09 5.65
N ALA A 27 26.85 -3.54 6.23
CA ALA A 27 26.48 -2.14 6.03
C ALA A 27 26.61 -1.37 7.34
N GLN A 28 27.04 -0.10 7.24
CA GLN A 28 26.87 0.85 8.33
C GLN A 28 25.53 1.55 8.16
N GLY A 29 24.63 1.33 9.11
CA GLY A 29 23.35 2.00 9.16
C GLY A 29 23.48 3.43 9.73
N PRO A 30 22.38 4.21 9.72
CA PRO A 30 22.37 5.58 10.25
C PRO A 30 22.79 5.69 11.73
N HIS A 31 22.71 4.59 12.48
CA HIS A 31 22.96 4.52 13.92
C HIS A 31 24.01 3.47 14.31
N GLY A 32 24.95 3.10 13.40
CA GLY A 32 25.99 2.11 13.64
C GLY A 32 25.79 0.80 12.88
N GLN A 33 25.95 -0.34 13.55
CA GLN A 33 25.89 -1.65 12.91
C GLN A 33 24.48 -1.94 12.35
N ALA A 34 24.40 -2.17 11.06
CA ALA A 34 23.18 -2.58 10.36
C ALA A 34 23.22 -4.08 10.01
N PRO A 35 22.09 -4.71 9.72
CA PRO A 35 22.06 -6.07 9.19
C PRO A 35 22.84 -6.15 7.87
N PRO A 36 23.31 -7.35 7.47
CA PRO A 36 23.88 -7.56 6.15
C PRO A 36 22.91 -7.09 5.06
N THR A 37 23.44 -6.53 3.99
CA THR A 37 22.61 -5.97 2.91
C THR A 37 22.94 -6.58 1.57
N ILE A 38 21.93 -6.55 0.66
CA ILE A 38 22.07 -6.90 -0.74
C ILE A 38 21.49 -5.77 -1.61
N ASN A 39 22.23 -5.35 -2.64
CA ASN A 39 21.81 -4.26 -3.51
C ASN A 39 21.01 -4.76 -4.74
N GLN A 40 20.38 -3.81 -5.45
CA GLN A 40 19.53 -4.12 -6.61
C GLN A 40 20.30 -4.82 -7.75
N GLN A 41 21.56 -4.45 -8.01
CA GLN A 41 22.34 -5.08 -9.08
C GLN A 41 22.64 -6.55 -8.77
N GLN A 42 22.97 -6.87 -7.52
CA GLN A 42 23.17 -8.24 -7.05
C GLN A 42 21.88 -9.06 -7.19
N ILE A 43 20.74 -8.50 -6.79
CA ILE A 43 19.42 -9.14 -6.91
C ILE A 43 19.09 -9.42 -8.39
N THR A 44 19.28 -8.43 -9.26
CA THR A 44 19.06 -8.59 -10.71
C THR A 44 19.98 -9.63 -11.32
N SER A 45 21.24 -9.68 -10.88
CA SER A 45 22.20 -10.71 -11.31
C SER A 45 21.75 -12.12 -10.90
N LEU A 46 21.27 -12.28 -9.66
CA LEU A 46 20.70 -13.54 -9.16
C LEU A 46 19.47 -13.96 -9.95
N HIS A 47 18.57 -13.02 -10.25
CA HIS A 47 17.41 -13.27 -11.10
C HIS A 47 17.81 -13.84 -12.45
N HIS A 48 18.76 -13.21 -13.15
CA HIS A 48 19.25 -13.69 -14.46
C HIS A 48 20.00 -15.02 -14.35
N LYS A 49 20.81 -15.21 -13.30
CA LYS A 49 21.63 -16.41 -13.11
C LYS A 49 20.81 -17.65 -12.77
N LEU A 50 19.80 -17.50 -11.90
CA LEU A 50 19.05 -18.61 -11.32
C LEU A 50 17.62 -18.75 -11.87
N GLY A 51 17.12 -17.76 -12.61
CA GLY A 51 15.74 -17.74 -13.09
C GLY A 51 14.69 -17.53 -11.97
N VAL A 52 15.11 -17.11 -10.77
CA VAL A 52 14.22 -16.89 -9.62
C VAL A 52 13.59 -15.51 -9.74
N PRO A 53 12.26 -15.37 -9.58
CA PRO A 53 11.60 -14.07 -9.59
C PRO A 53 12.16 -13.10 -8.54
N ILE A 54 12.27 -11.82 -8.88
CA ILE A 54 12.81 -10.78 -7.98
C ILE A 54 12.09 -10.75 -6.63
N PRO A 55 10.74 -10.79 -6.54
CA PRO A 55 10.04 -10.84 -5.26
C PRO A 55 10.48 -12.02 -4.37
N ALA A 56 10.69 -13.19 -4.97
CA ALA A 56 11.15 -14.38 -4.25
C ALA A 56 12.59 -14.22 -3.73
N ILE A 57 13.47 -13.54 -4.46
CA ILE A 57 14.85 -13.26 -4.01
C ILE A 57 14.83 -12.30 -2.81
N TYR A 58 13.96 -11.26 -2.83
CA TYR A 58 13.78 -10.36 -1.69
C TYR A 58 13.31 -11.10 -0.45
N THR A 59 12.30 -11.95 -0.59
CA THR A 59 11.77 -12.77 0.51
C THR A 59 12.85 -13.69 1.06
N ALA A 60 13.56 -14.42 0.22
CA ALA A 60 14.66 -15.30 0.65
C ALA A 60 15.81 -14.56 1.33
N ALA A 61 16.14 -13.34 0.90
CA ALA A 61 17.14 -12.50 1.58
C ALA A 61 16.66 -12.12 3.00
N LEU A 62 15.43 -11.65 3.12
CA LEU A 62 14.83 -11.26 4.41
C LEU A 62 14.72 -12.45 5.38
N GLU A 63 14.37 -13.65 4.90
CA GLU A 63 14.36 -14.89 5.69
C GLU A 63 15.74 -15.21 6.30
N LYS A 64 16.82 -14.84 5.61
CA LYS A 64 18.20 -15.02 6.08
C LYS A 64 18.72 -13.83 6.92
N GLY A 65 17.88 -12.88 7.25
CA GLY A 65 18.31 -11.67 7.97
C GLY A 65 19.09 -10.66 7.12
N ILE A 66 19.10 -10.83 5.78
CA ILE A 66 19.75 -9.93 4.83
C ILE A 66 18.73 -8.88 4.38
N LEU A 67 19.04 -7.61 4.64
CA LEU A 67 18.16 -6.51 4.29
C LEU A 67 18.43 -6.01 2.87
N PRO A 68 17.43 -5.97 1.96
CA PRO A 68 17.60 -5.26 0.70
C PRO A 68 17.99 -3.80 0.94
N LEU A 69 19.06 -3.34 0.30
CA LEU A 69 19.72 -2.05 0.57
C LEU A 69 18.76 -0.85 0.47
N ARG A 70 17.72 -0.94 -0.37
CA ARG A 70 16.69 0.10 -0.50
C ARG A 70 15.94 0.38 0.80
N TYR A 71 15.87 -0.59 1.73
CA TYR A 71 15.18 -0.45 3.02
C TYR A 71 16.12 -0.06 4.18
N LEU A 72 17.42 0.13 3.91
CA LEU A 72 18.40 0.44 4.95
C LEU A 72 18.04 1.72 5.74
N ARG A 73 17.44 2.70 5.08
CA ARG A 73 17.03 3.95 5.74
C ARG A 73 15.76 3.81 6.59
N ASN A 74 15.02 2.74 6.43
CA ASN A 74 13.88 2.41 7.30
C ASN A 74 14.37 1.74 8.61
N TYR A 75 15.54 1.11 8.58
CA TYR A 75 16.13 0.47 9.75
C TYR A 75 16.77 1.50 10.70
N PRO A 76 16.64 1.39 12.04
CA PRO A 76 15.95 0.31 12.78
C PRO A 76 14.45 0.54 13.05
N ALA A 77 13.85 1.60 12.53
CA ALA A 77 12.41 1.88 12.73
C ALA A 77 11.53 0.72 12.23
N ILE A 78 11.95 0.06 11.16
CA ILE A 78 11.39 -1.22 10.66
C ILE A 78 12.52 -2.25 10.74
N SER A 79 12.34 -3.26 11.57
CA SER A 79 13.27 -4.38 11.69
C SER A 79 13.24 -5.30 10.47
N VAL A 80 14.24 -6.16 10.30
CA VAL A 80 14.26 -7.14 9.20
C VAL A 80 13.05 -8.08 9.24
N SER A 81 12.63 -8.51 10.44
CA SER A 81 11.44 -9.35 10.62
C SER A 81 10.14 -8.61 10.27
N GLU A 82 10.05 -7.32 10.57
CA GLU A 82 8.91 -6.49 10.14
C GLU A 82 8.93 -6.23 8.63
N GLN A 83 10.12 -6.02 8.04
CA GLN A 83 10.25 -5.91 6.59
C GLN A 83 9.82 -7.20 5.89
N MET A 84 10.10 -8.37 6.48
CA MET A 84 9.60 -9.66 6.00
C MET A 84 8.07 -9.76 6.08
N LYS A 85 7.44 -9.28 7.17
CA LYS A 85 5.98 -9.20 7.25
C LYS A 85 5.41 -8.33 6.14
N LEU A 86 6.00 -7.17 5.85
CA LEU A 86 5.56 -6.31 4.75
C LEU A 86 5.73 -7.02 3.40
N ALA A 87 6.86 -7.67 3.15
CA ALA A 87 7.14 -8.38 1.89
C ALA A 87 6.16 -9.54 1.61
N THR A 88 5.53 -10.10 2.65
CA THR A 88 4.50 -11.14 2.53
C THR A 88 3.07 -10.61 2.71
N SER A 89 2.91 -9.30 2.89
CA SER A 89 1.60 -8.68 3.06
C SER A 89 0.94 -8.36 1.74
N ARG A 90 -0.41 -8.38 1.76
CA ARG A 90 -1.28 -8.06 0.63
C ARG A 90 -2.23 -6.93 1.02
N ALA A 91 -2.19 -5.81 0.29
CA ALA A 91 -3.01 -4.64 0.54
C ALA A 91 -3.85 -4.27 -0.69
N VAL A 92 -5.12 -3.91 -0.46
CA VAL A 92 -6.03 -3.42 -1.51
C VAL A 92 -6.16 -1.91 -1.39
N VAL A 93 -6.04 -1.21 -2.51
CA VAL A 93 -6.31 0.23 -2.61
C VAL A 93 -7.44 0.44 -3.60
N VAL A 94 -8.57 0.91 -3.10
CA VAL A 94 -9.77 1.18 -3.91
C VAL A 94 -9.85 2.67 -4.18
N GLY A 95 -9.66 3.02 -5.46
CA GLY A 95 -9.40 4.36 -5.94
C GLY A 95 -7.90 4.63 -6.13
N ALA A 96 -7.46 5.01 -7.32
CA ALA A 96 -6.08 5.39 -7.63
C ALA A 96 -5.96 6.89 -7.97
N GLY A 97 -6.78 7.72 -7.31
CA GLY A 97 -6.82 9.16 -7.43
C GLY A 97 -5.82 9.89 -6.53
N GLY A 98 -6.27 11.00 -5.90
CA GLY A 98 -5.44 11.87 -5.06
C GLY A 98 -4.85 11.16 -3.84
N LEU A 99 -5.66 10.39 -3.11
CA LEU A 99 -5.17 9.60 -1.97
C LEU A 99 -4.53 8.31 -2.44
N GLY A 100 -5.25 7.49 -3.22
CA GLY A 100 -4.82 6.13 -3.56
C GLY A 100 -3.52 6.07 -4.34
N GLY A 101 -3.28 7.01 -5.26
CA GLY A 101 -2.01 7.09 -5.99
C GLY A 101 -0.81 7.26 -5.06
N GLN A 102 -0.91 8.15 -4.07
CA GLN A 102 0.14 8.37 -3.08
C GLN A 102 0.29 7.18 -2.12
N ILE A 103 -0.83 6.56 -1.70
CA ILE A 103 -0.80 5.35 -0.87
C ILE A 103 -0.01 4.25 -1.58
N LEU A 104 -0.29 3.99 -2.85
CA LEU A 104 0.40 2.97 -3.65
C LEU A 104 1.90 3.23 -3.74
N ILE A 105 2.31 4.47 -4.01
CA ILE A 105 3.72 4.88 -4.01
C ILE A 105 4.37 4.61 -2.64
N THR A 106 3.70 5.00 -1.56
CA THR A 106 4.23 4.86 -0.20
C THR A 106 4.36 3.38 0.20
N LEU A 107 3.33 2.56 -0.05
CA LEU A 107 3.36 1.13 0.25
C LEU A 107 4.38 0.37 -0.59
N ALA A 108 4.55 0.75 -1.88
CA ALA A 108 5.59 0.19 -2.74
C ALA A 108 7.00 0.50 -2.22
N ARG A 109 7.26 1.74 -1.78
CA ARG A 109 8.53 2.15 -1.18
C ARG A 109 8.80 1.44 0.15
N MET A 110 7.75 1.15 0.92
CA MET A 110 7.84 0.36 2.16
C MET A 110 8.00 -1.14 1.91
N GLY A 111 7.81 -1.62 0.68
CA GLY A 111 7.97 -3.03 0.31
C GLY A 111 6.82 -3.92 0.76
N VAL A 112 5.59 -3.43 0.72
CA VAL A 112 4.40 -4.27 0.84
C VAL A 112 4.33 -5.15 -0.40
N GLY A 113 4.45 -6.48 -0.21
CA GLY A 113 4.77 -7.42 -1.29
C GLY A 113 3.71 -7.54 -2.37
N GLN A 114 2.43 -7.36 -2.04
CA GLN A 114 1.34 -7.45 -3.02
C GLN A 114 0.39 -6.25 -2.88
N LEU A 115 0.19 -5.52 -3.97
CA LEU A 115 -0.74 -4.40 -4.06
C LEU A 115 -1.84 -4.72 -5.07
N ILE A 116 -3.10 -4.59 -4.64
CA ILE A 116 -4.27 -4.72 -5.50
C ILE A 116 -4.83 -3.33 -5.71
N VAL A 117 -4.97 -2.93 -6.96
CA VAL A 117 -5.42 -1.60 -7.37
C VAL A 117 -6.77 -1.72 -8.05
N VAL A 118 -7.77 -1.00 -7.55
CA VAL A 118 -9.14 -0.99 -8.10
C VAL A 118 -9.51 0.43 -8.50
N ASP A 119 -9.58 0.71 -9.80
CA ASP A 119 -10.02 2.01 -10.31
C ASP A 119 -10.48 1.90 -11.77
N PRO A 120 -11.74 2.28 -12.09
CA PRO A 120 -12.28 2.22 -13.46
C PRO A 120 -11.84 3.40 -14.33
N SER A 121 -11.29 4.46 -13.74
CA SER A 121 -11.15 5.77 -14.35
C SER A 121 -9.88 5.94 -15.19
N ARG A 122 -9.87 6.99 -15.99
CA ARG A 122 -8.69 7.48 -16.71
C ARG A 122 -8.24 8.81 -16.12
N PHE A 123 -6.98 9.18 -16.38
CA PHE A 123 -6.48 10.49 -16.00
C PHE A 123 -7.04 11.58 -16.91
N GLU A 124 -7.42 12.69 -16.29
CA GLU A 124 -7.88 13.93 -16.92
C GLU A 124 -6.97 15.08 -16.47
N GLU A 125 -6.99 16.18 -17.22
CA GLU A 125 -6.16 17.36 -16.93
C GLU A 125 -6.42 17.92 -15.52
N SER A 126 -7.69 17.92 -15.08
CA SER A 126 -8.10 18.33 -13.73
C SER A 126 -7.49 17.50 -12.59
N ASN A 127 -6.88 16.36 -12.89
CA ASN A 127 -6.21 15.50 -11.91
C ASN A 127 -4.76 15.89 -11.63
N LEU A 128 -4.13 16.63 -12.57
CA LEU A 128 -2.71 16.98 -12.52
C LEU A 128 -2.32 17.80 -11.29
N ASN A 129 -3.27 18.48 -10.68
CA ASN A 129 -3.00 19.28 -9.49
C ASN A 129 -2.70 18.47 -8.22
N ARG A 130 -3.23 17.23 -8.10
CA ARG A 130 -3.20 16.49 -6.83
C ARG A 130 -2.99 14.98 -6.93
N GLN A 131 -3.13 14.37 -8.08
CA GLN A 131 -2.99 12.92 -8.23
C GLN A 131 -1.54 12.56 -8.55
N ALA A 132 -0.81 11.99 -7.60
CA ALA A 132 0.64 11.76 -7.67
C ALA A 132 1.08 10.86 -8.85
N LEU A 133 0.16 10.06 -9.40
CA LEU A 133 0.42 9.21 -10.57
C LEU A 133 0.13 9.94 -11.90
N SER A 134 -0.49 11.14 -11.86
CA SER A 134 -0.84 11.87 -13.06
C SER A 134 0.30 12.76 -13.55
N THR A 135 0.54 12.71 -14.84
CA THR A 135 1.48 13.55 -15.58
C THR A 135 0.86 13.91 -16.92
N PRO A 136 1.35 14.93 -17.64
CA PRO A 136 0.87 15.20 -19.01
C PRO A 136 0.96 13.98 -19.93
N LEU A 137 1.92 13.07 -19.69
CA LEU A 137 2.10 11.85 -20.49
C LEU A 137 1.10 10.74 -20.13
N SER A 138 0.54 10.77 -18.92
CA SER A 138 -0.44 9.77 -18.48
C SER A 138 -1.90 10.16 -18.76
N LEU A 139 -2.15 11.35 -19.34
CA LEU A 139 -3.51 11.77 -19.69
C LEU A 139 -4.18 10.75 -20.61
N ALA A 140 -5.46 10.48 -20.38
CA ALA A 140 -6.27 9.46 -21.02
C ALA A 140 -5.83 7.98 -20.75
N MET A 141 -4.73 7.75 -20.04
CA MET A 141 -4.36 6.40 -19.57
C MET A 141 -5.25 5.99 -18.40
N THR A 142 -5.47 4.68 -18.24
CA THR A 142 -6.22 4.19 -17.09
C THR A 142 -5.40 4.32 -15.82
N LYS A 143 -6.03 4.76 -14.72
CA LYS A 143 -5.35 4.97 -13.44
C LYS A 143 -4.74 3.67 -12.91
N ALA A 144 -5.45 2.55 -13.04
CA ALA A 144 -4.98 1.25 -12.57
C ALA A 144 -3.71 0.78 -13.30
N HIS A 145 -3.64 0.89 -14.64
CA HIS A 145 -2.43 0.50 -15.39
C HIS A 145 -1.26 1.44 -15.12
N THR A 146 -1.50 2.74 -15.02
CA THR A 146 -0.44 3.69 -14.66
C THR A 146 0.10 3.40 -13.25
N ALA A 147 -0.78 3.09 -12.30
CA ALA A 147 -0.38 2.69 -10.95
C ALA A 147 0.52 1.44 -10.96
N GLN A 148 0.16 0.42 -11.74
CA GLN A 148 0.96 -0.78 -11.93
C GLN A 148 2.37 -0.43 -12.45
N SER A 149 2.45 0.29 -13.56
CA SER A 149 3.74 0.67 -14.16
C SER A 149 4.62 1.46 -13.19
N VAL A 150 4.04 2.44 -12.49
CA VAL A 150 4.80 3.27 -11.52
C VAL A 150 5.28 2.43 -10.33
N VAL A 151 4.46 1.51 -9.81
CA VAL A 151 4.88 0.65 -8.69
C VAL A 151 5.98 -0.31 -9.12
N GLU A 152 5.88 -0.94 -10.29
CA GLU A 152 6.89 -1.83 -10.84
C GLU A 152 8.24 -1.11 -11.04
N ASP A 153 8.22 0.12 -11.54
CA ASP A 153 9.42 0.96 -11.69
C ASP A 153 10.02 1.36 -10.33
N LEU A 154 9.18 1.66 -9.35
CA LEU A 154 9.62 2.04 -8.00
C LEU A 154 10.21 0.86 -7.24
N ASN A 155 9.59 -0.31 -7.32
CA ASN A 155 10.00 -1.47 -6.55
C ASN A 155 9.63 -2.79 -7.24
N PRO A 156 10.57 -3.40 -7.98
CA PRO A 156 10.32 -4.65 -8.70
C PRO A 156 10.09 -5.87 -7.80
N ALA A 157 10.22 -5.71 -6.47
CA ALA A 157 9.86 -6.74 -5.50
C ALA A 157 8.38 -6.71 -5.12
N VAL A 158 7.62 -5.72 -5.58
CA VAL A 158 6.18 -5.58 -5.30
C VAL A 158 5.38 -6.06 -6.50
N GLU A 159 4.53 -7.06 -6.28
CA GLU A 159 3.60 -7.56 -7.27
C GLU A 159 2.32 -6.71 -7.30
N VAL A 160 1.87 -6.32 -8.49
CA VAL A 160 0.67 -5.51 -8.64
C VAL A 160 -0.40 -6.24 -9.42
N THR A 161 -1.57 -6.40 -8.80
CA THR A 161 -2.78 -6.88 -9.47
C THR A 161 -3.72 -5.71 -9.70
N ILE A 162 -4.18 -5.50 -10.93
CA ILE A 162 -5.08 -4.41 -11.25
C ILE A 162 -6.49 -4.91 -11.57
N HIS A 163 -7.47 -4.16 -11.11
CA HIS A 163 -8.87 -4.31 -11.45
C HIS A 163 -9.38 -2.97 -12.01
N PRO A 164 -9.33 -2.75 -13.34
CA PRO A 164 -9.80 -1.49 -13.96
C PRO A 164 -11.33 -1.46 -14.04
N VAL A 165 -11.99 -1.68 -12.91
CA VAL A 165 -13.44 -1.79 -12.76
C VAL A 165 -13.90 -1.07 -11.50
N ARG A 166 -15.18 -0.67 -11.45
CA ARG A 166 -15.80 -0.18 -10.21
C ARG A 166 -15.98 -1.33 -9.23
N LEU A 167 -15.69 -1.08 -7.96
CA LEU A 167 -16.01 -2.02 -6.89
C LEU A 167 -17.55 -2.06 -6.71
N THR A 168 -18.10 -3.26 -6.63
CA THR A 168 -19.53 -3.50 -6.50
C THR A 168 -19.80 -4.64 -5.53
N ALA A 169 -21.05 -4.79 -5.09
CA ALA A 169 -21.45 -5.94 -4.28
C ALA A 169 -21.16 -7.30 -4.95
N LYS A 170 -21.11 -7.35 -6.29
CA LYS A 170 -20.89 -8.60 -7.03
C LYS A 170 -19.42 -9.02 -7.11
N ASN A 171 -18.47 -8.05 -7.14
CA ASN A 171 -17.05 -8.35 -7.35
C ASN A 171 -16.20 -8.15 -6.09
N ARG A 172 -16.70 -7.47 -5.05
CA ARG A 172 -15.93 -7.09 -3.85
C ARG A 172 -15.27 -8.30 -3.17
N MET A 173 -15.97 -9.42 -3.02
CA MET A 173 -15.40 -10.58 -2.34
C MET A 173 -14.24 -11.22 -3.11
N HIS A 174 -14.32 -11.25 -4.44
CA HIS A 174 -13.22 -11.73 -5.29
C HIS A 174 -12.00 -10.79 -5.21
N ILE A 175 -12.23 -9.47 -5.22
CA ILE A 175 -11.17 -8.45 -5.18
C ILE A 175 -10.48 -8.37 -3.81
N LEU A 176 -11.26 -8.52 -2.73
CA LEU A 176 -10.76 -8.43 -1.35
C LEU A 176 -10.21 -9.77 -0.82
N ALA A 177 -10.31 -10.86 -1.59
CA ALA A 177 -9.86 -12.18 -1.17
C ALA A 177 -8.37 -12.15 -0.77
N ASP A 178 -8.06 -12.81 0.34
CA ASP A 178 -6.70 -12.97 0.88
C ASP A 178 -5.96 -11.67 1.19
N ALA A 179 -6.64 -10.51 1.17
CA ALA A 179 -6.06 -9.25 1.58
C ALA A 179 -5.94 -9.18 3.11
N HIS A 180 -4.94 -8.43 3.59
CA HIS A 180 -4.72 -8.18 5.01
C HIS A 180 -5.28 -6.83 5.47
N VAL A 181 -5.44 -5.88 4.55
CA VAL A 181 -5.97 -4.54 4.79
C VAL A 181 -6.47 -3.93 3.49
N ALA A 182 -7.49 -3.08 3.58
CA ALA A 182 -7.95 -2.27 2.46
C ALA A 182 -7.87 -0.77 2.77
N ALA A 183 -7.56 0.05 1.75
CA ALA A 183 -7.65 1.50 1.80
C ALA A 183 -8.88 1.99 1.04
N ASP A 184 -9.64 2.87 1.66
CA ASP A 184 -10.67 3.65 1.03
C ASP A 184 -10.09 4.97 0.50
N ALA A 185 -9.89 5.05 -0.80
CA ALA A 185 -9.47 6.25 -1.51
C ALA A 185 -10.53 6.70 -2.53
N LEU A 186 -11.79 6.42 -2.21
CA LEU A 186 -12.98 6.72 -3.03
C LEU A 186 -13.49 8.15 -2.77
N ASP A 187 -14.24 8.66 -3.72
CA ASP A 187 -14.89 9.98 -3.68
C ASP A 187 -16.41 9.90 -3.49
N SER A 188 -17.01 8.72 -3.65
CA SER A 188 -18.43 8.46 -3.49
C SER A 188 -18.73 7.77 -2.16
N ILE A 189 -19.68 8.30 -1.39
CA ILE A 189 -20.12 7.70 -0.12
C ILE A 189 -20.74 6.33 -0.35
N GLN A 190 -21.50 6.15 -1.40
CA GLN A 190 -22.11 4.88 -1.74
C GLN A 190 -21.04 3.79 -1.97
N ASP A 191 -19.97 4.12 -2.70
CA ASP A 191 -18.88 3.18 -2.95
C ASP A 191 -18.08 2.86 -1.69
N ARG A 192 -17.93 3.84 -0.77
CA ARG A 192 -17.31 3.65 0.55
C ARG A 192 -18.07 2.63 1.39
N LEU A 193 -19.41 2.73 1.43
CA LEU A 193 -20.26 1.79 2.16
C LEU A 193 -20.22 0.38 1.54
N ILE A 194 -20.14 0.27 0.20
CA ILE A 194 -19.96 -1.02 -0.49
C ILE A 194 -18.61 -1.64 -0.12
N LEU A 195 -17.54 -0.83 -0.08
CA LEU A 195 -16.21 -1.28 0.31
C LEU A 195 -16.17 -1.72 1.76
N GLU A 196 -16.72 -0.91 2.68
CA GLU A 196 -16.80 -1.25 4.10
C GLU A 196 -17.53 -2.58 4.32
N GLN A 197 -18.67 -2.77 3.69
CA GLN A 197 -19.39 -4.03 3.80
C GLN A 197 -18.54 -5.20 3.27
N GLY A 198 -17.84 -5.00 2.16
CA GLY A 198 -16.93 -6.03 1.62
C GLY A 198 -15.79 -6.38 2.57
N THR A 199 -15.17 -5.40 3.21
CA THR A 199 -14.08 -5.63 4.17
C THR A 199 -14.57 -6.32 5.43
N LYS A 200 -15.78 -6.00 5.93
CA LYS A 200 -16.41 -6.72 7.03
C LYS A 200 -16.66 -8.19 6.68
N GLU A 201 -17.21 -8.45 5.50
CA GLU A 201 -17.47 -9.83 5.01
C GLU A 201 -16.17 -10.61 4.79
N ALA A 202 -15.11 -9.95 4.30
CA ALA A 202 -13.78 -10.54 4.10
C ALA A 202 -12.99 -10.71 5.42
N GLY A 203 -13.47 -10.12 6.53
CA GLY A 203 -12.81 -10.20 7.82
C GLY A 203 -11.53 -9.35 7.93
N ILE A 204 -11.37 -8.32 7.10
CA ILE A 204 -10.17 -7.47 7.05
C ILE A 204 -10.44 -6.03 7.49
N PRO A 205 -9.47 -5.33 8.09
CA PRO A 205 -9.60 -3.92 8.43
C PRO A 205 -9.66 -3.03 7.18
N LEU A 206 -10.47 -1.96 7.28
CA LEU A 206 -10.55 -0.86 6.33
C LEU A 206 -9.91 0.38 6.93
N VAL A 207 -8.99 1.00 6.21
CA VAL A 207 -8.48 2.34 6.54
C VAL A 207 -9.20 3.34 5.65
N HIS A 208 -10.04 4.15 6.26
CA HIS A 208 -10.83 5.19 5.61
C HIS A 208 -10.15 6.54 5.75
N ALA A 209 -10.09 7.31 4.67
CA ALA A 209 -9.79 8.74 4.70
C ALA A 209 -10.66 9.51 3.70
N ALA A 210 -10.93 10.77 4.01
CA ALA A 210 -11.60 11.70 3.11
C ALA A 210 -11.01 13.09 3.25
N ILE A 211 -11.16 13.90 2.20
CA ILE A 211 -10.70 15.29 2.15
C ILE A 211 -11.77 16.20 1.58
N ASP A 212 -11.76 17.46 2.04
CA ASP A 212 -12.55 18.56 1.47
C ASP A 212 -11.83 19.88 1.73
N GLY A 213 -11.29 20.53 0.69
CA GLY A 213 -10.47 21.73 0.81
C GLY A 213 -9.23 21.50 1.67
N PHE A 214 -9.12 22.22 2.77
CA PHE A 214 -8.06 22.08 3.78
C PHE A 214 -8.36 21.01 4.82
N PHE A 215 -9.58 20.49 4.85
CA PHE A 215 -10.02 19.52 5.85
C PHE A 215 -9.73 18.09 5.40
N GLY A 216 -9.29 17.26 6.36
CA GLY A 216 -9.09 15.84 6.20
C GLY A 216 -9.62 15.05 7.39
N GLN A 217 -10.08 13.83 7.13
CA GLN A 217 -10.49 12.87 8.17
C GLN A 217 -9.92 11.49 7.91
N LEU A 218 -9.68 10.75 9.00
CA LEU A 218 -9.06 9.43 8.97
C LEU A 218 -9.58 8.55 10.10
N MET A 219 -9.88 7.29 9.79
CA MET A 219 -10.14 6.25 10.79
C MET A 219 -9.83 4.85 10.27
N THR A 220 -9.58 3.92 11.19
CA THR A 220 -9.46 2.49 10.90
C THR A 220 -10.69 1.76 11.43
N VAL A 221 -11.37 1.02 10.56
CA VAL A 221 -12.57 0.25 10.85
C VAL A 221 -12.23 -1.24 10.79
N TYR A 222 -12.39 -1.93 11.91
CA TYR A 222 -12.28 -3.39 11.96
C TYR A 222 -13.63 -4.05 11.65
N PRO A 223 -13.64 -5.33 11.24
CA PRO A 223 -14.88 -6.00 10.80
C PRO A 223 -16.05 -5.92 11.79
N GLN A 224 -15.75 -5.93 13.09
CA GLN A 224 -16.73 -5.89 14.15
C GLN A 224 -17.11 -4.46 14.62
N ASP A 225 -16.47 -3.43 14.07
CA ASP A 225 -16.76 -2.04 14.45
C ASP A 225 -18.04 -1.54 13.76
N PRO A 226 -18.76 -0.56 14.33
CA PRO A 226 -19.92 0.05 13.68
C PRO A 226 -19.61 0.65 12.31
N GLY A 227 -18.44 1.32 12.20
CA GLY A 227 -17.88 1.77 10.93
C GLY A 227 -18.45 3.07 10.37
N LEU A 228 -18.37 3.20 9.03
CA LEU A 228 -18.67 4.45 8.31
C LEU A 228 -20.15 4.84 8.34
N THR A 229 -21.04 3.89 8.55
CA THR A 229 -22.47 4.19 8.70
C THR A 229 -22.77 5.12 9.87
N ARG A 230 -21.89 5.18 10.89
CA ARG A 230 -22.00 6.16 11.98
C ARG A 230 -21.76 7.60 11.53
N ILE A 231 -20.98 7.77 10.47
CA ILE A 231 -20.58 9.09 9.95
C ILE A 231 -21.52 9.51 8.84
N TYR A 232 -21.82 8.59 7.94
CA TYR A 232 -22.48 8.87 6.68
C TYR A 232 -23.94 8.41 6.63
N GLY A 233 -24.44 7.74 7.69
CA GLY A 233 -25.80 7.16 7.66
C GLY A 233 -25.96 6.19 6.49
N SER A 234 -27.08 6.29 5.77
CA SER A 234 -27.31 5.58 4.49
C SER A 234 -26.58 6.21 3.29
N GLY A 235 -26.03 7.42 3.47
CA GLY A 235 -25.36 8.17 2.42
C GLY A 235 -26.29 8.96 1.47
N ASP A 236 -27.59 8.92 1.70
CA ASP A 236 -28.57 9.49 0.76
C ASP A 236 -28.70 11.02 0.88
N ASP A 237 -28.41 11.59 2.06
CA ASP A 237 -28.64 13.00 2.40
C ASP A 237 -27.36 13.88 2.30
N LEU A 238 -26.20 13.31 1.95
CA LEU A 238 -24.95 14.04 1.99
C LEU A 238 -24.61 14.69 0.63
N GLN A 239 -24.33 15.98 0.68
CA GLN A 239 -23.90 16.73 -0.49
C GLN A 239 -22.45 16.42 -0.85
N PRO A 240 -22.09 16.47 -2.15
CA PRO A 240 -20.69 16.38 -2.57
C PRO A 240 -19.84 17.49 -1.93
N SER A 241 -18.54 17.22 -1.74
CA SER A 241 -17.54 18.22 -1.35
C SER A 241 -17.64 19.49 -2.20
N SER A 242 -17.65 20.66 -1.56
CA SER A 242 -17.79 21.96 -2.22
C SER A 242 -16.55 22.85 -2.16
N HIS A 243 -15.52 22.48 -1.35
CA HIS A 243 -14.35 23.33 -1.08
C HIS A 243 -13.11 22.96 -1.93
N GLY A 244 -13.27 22.04 -2.87
CA GLY A 244 -12.22 21.61 -3.76
C GLY A 244 -11.28 20.59 -3.16
N ASN A 245 -10.21 20.26 -3.90
CA ASN A 245 -9.24 19.24 -3.51
C ASN A 245 -7.81 19.76 -3.67
N LEU A 246 -7.16 20.05 -2.58
CA LEU A 246 -5.78 20.56 -2.55
C LEU A 246 -4.76 19.43 -2.53
N PRO A 247 -3.61 19.56 -3.21
CA PRO A 247 -2.56 18.54 -3.20
C PRO A 247 -2.01 18.29 -1.81
N MET A 248 -1.82 19.34 -0.99
CA MET A 248 -1.29 19.21 0.37
C MET A 248 -2.20 18.36 1.24
N THR A 249 -3.50 18.62 1.23
CA THR A 249 -4.47 17.85 2.01
C THR A 249 -4.51 16.40 1.55
N ALA A 250 -4.57 16.17 0.21
CA ALA A 250 -4.59 14.84 -0.35
C ALA A 250 -3.34 14.02 0.02
N LEU A 251 -2.13 14.60 -0.13
CA LEU A 251 -0.88 13.91 0.14
C LEU A 251 -0.66 13.66 1.64
N THR A 252 -1.04 14.62 2.49
CA THR A 252 -0.96 14.46 3.95
C THR A 252 -1.86 13.32 4.43
N MET A 253 -3.13 13.34 4.02
CA MET A 253 -4.09 12.30 4.40
C MET A 253 -3.72 10.94 3.84
N ALA A 254 -3.24 10.86 2.61
CA ALA A 254 -2.78 9.62 2.00
C ALA A 254 -1.58 8.99 2.76
N ASN A 255 -0.63 9.80 3.22
CA ASN A 255 0.50 9.29 4.00
C ASN A 255 0.08 8.86 5.41
N LEU A 256 -0.85 9.55 6.05
CA LEU A 256 -1.44 9.11 7.32
C LEU A 256 -2.22 7.81 7.15
N GLN A 257 -2.98 7.68 6.07
CA GLN A 257 -3.72 6.47 5.74
C GLN A 257 -2.76 5.29 5.48
N ALA A 258 -1.68 5.50 4.74
CA ALA A 258 -0.64 4.50 4.55
C ALA A 258 0.04 4.10 5.87
N MET A 259 0.23 5.05 6.81
CA MET A 259 0.76 4.74 8.14
C MET A 259 -0.19 3.86 8.95
N GLU A 260 -1.50 4.12 8.90
CA GLU A 260 -2.51 3.25 9.53
C GLU A 260 -2.48 1.84 8.94
N MET A 261 -2.37 1.72 7.60
CA MET A 261 -2.23 0.43 6.95
C MET A 261 -0.98 -0.32 7.44
N LEU A 262 0.16 0.37 7.59
CA LEU A 262 1.39 -0.23 8.13
C LEU A 262 1.21 -0.71 9.57
N LYS A 263 0.52 0.05 10.42
CA LYS A 263 0.21 -0.39 11.80
C LYS A 263 -0.58 -1.69 11.80
N VAL A 264 -1.58 -1.80 10.93
CA VAL A 264 -2.40 -3.02 10.76
C VAL A 264 -1.52 -4.18 10.28
N LEU A 265 -0.77 -4.01 9.20
CA LEU A 265 0.08 -5.05 8.61
C LEU A 265 1.16 -5.56 9.56
N LEU A 266 1.78 -4.67 10.32
CA LEU A 266 2.83 -5.03 11.28
C LEU A 266 2.27 -5.56 12.60
N GLY A 267 0.99 -5.31 12.90
CA GLY A 267 0.41 -5.59 14.22
C GLY A 267 1.04 -4.72 15.31
N ARG A 268 1.41 -3.46 14.98
CA ARG A 268 2.17 -2.57 15.85
C ARG A 268 1.54 -1.18 15.95
N GLY A 269 1.73 -0.53 17.11
CA GLY A 269 1.16 0.78 17.38
C GLY A 269 -0.33 0.71 17.75
N ARG A 270 -0.98 1.86 17.73
CA ARG A 270 -2.42 1.99 18.01
C ARG A 270 -3.10 2.56 16.78
N PRO A 271 -3.85 1.76 16.01
CA PRO A 271 -4.69 2.28 14.95
C PRO A 271 -5.73 3.28 15.50
N ILE A 272 -6.10 4.26 14.69
CA ILE A 272 -7.17 5.21 14.97
C ILE A 272 -8.50 4.46 14.82
N ARG A 273 -8.92 3.76 15.90
CA ARG A 273 -10.08 2.87 15.91
C ARG A 273 -11.14 3.38 16.90
N ASN A 274 -12.42 3.30 16.51
CA ASN A 274 -13.55 3.88 17.28
C ASN A 274 -13.37 5.39 17.58
N THR A 275 -12.54 6.02 16.81
CA THR A 275 -12.15 7.43 16.91
C THR A 275 -11.93 7.93 15.48
N MET A 276 -12.28 9.16 15.21
CA MET A 276 -11.92 9.85 13.98
C MET A 276 -10.83 10.87 14.26
N LEU A 277 -9.74 10.82 13.51
CA LEU A 277 -8.79 11.92 13.43
C LEU A 277 -9.29 12.90 12.38
N THR A 278 -9.39 14.16 12.74
CA THR A 278 -9.65 15.27 11.82
C THR A 278 -8.46 16.21 11.78
N MET A 279 -8.21 16.77 10.62
CA MET A 279 -7.17 17.76 10.39
C MET A 279 -7.75 18.94 9.65
N GLU A 280 -7.50 20.14 10.15
CA GLU A 280 -7.74 21.41 9.47
C GLU A 280 -6.39 22.06 9.21
N LEU A 281 -5.93 21.99 7.95
CA LEU A 281 -4.55 22.36 7.60
C LEU A 281 -4.35 23.86 7.49
N GLU A 282 -5.40 24.65 7.25
CA GLU A 282 -5.31 26.11 7.19
C GLU A 282 -5.00 26.68 8.57
N GLU A 283 -5.66 26.13 9.59
CA GLU A 283 -5.47 26.55 10.99
C GLU A 283 -4.40 25.73 11.72
N GLY A 284 -3.90 24.65 11.09
CA GLY A 284 -2.91 23.75 11.72
C GLY A 284 -3.47 22.92 12.86
N LEU A 285 -4.78 22.67 12.88
CA LEU A 285 -5.46 21.91 13.93
C LEU A 285 -5.48 20.42 13.60
N MET A 286 -5.31 19.61 14.65
CA MET A 286 -5.45 18.16 14.58
C MET A 286 -6.19 17.68 15.83
N GLU A 287 -7.33 17.04 15.65
CA GLU A 287 -8.20 16.62 16.73
C GLU A 287 -8.63 15.16 16.58
N GLN A 288 -8.95 14.52 17.70
CA GLN A 288 -9.50 13.15 17.70
C GLN A 288 -10.86 13.15 18.41
N PHE A 289 -11.87 12.67 17.71
CA PHE A 289 -13.22 12.51 18.23
C PHE A 289 -13.51 11.03 18.47
N SER A 290 -13.76 10.69 19.73
CA SER A 290 -14.19 9.33 20.06
C SER A 290 -15.69 9.18 19.84
N PHE A 291 -16.06 8.10 19.18
CA PHE A 291 -17.48 7.77 19.05
C PHE A 291 -18.01 7.15 20.36
N PRO A 292 -19.20 7.53 20.83
CA PRO A 292 -19.83 6.89 21.98
C PRO A 292 -19.89 5.38 21.74
N GLN A 293 -19.58 4.60 22.76
CA GLN A 293 -19.80 3.14 22.70
C GLN A 293 -21.31 2.88 22.57
N PRO A 294 -21.76 1.90 21.77
CA PRO A 294 -23.19 1.55 21.67
C PRO A 294 -23.76 1.07 22.98
#